data_9e8d49272d3dc09216e555f05a7b3e9d
#
_entry.id   9e8d49272d3dc09216e555f05a7b3e9d
#
_cell.length_a   1.000
_cell.length_b   1.000
_cell.length_c   1.000
_cell.angle_alpha   90.00
_cell.angle_beta   90.00
_cell.angle_gamma   90.00
#
_symmetry.space_group_name_H-M   'P 1'
#
loop_
_entity.id
_entity.type
_entity.pdbx_description
1 polymer ?
#
loop_
_entity_poly.entity_id
_entity_poly.type
_entity_poly.pdbx_seq_one_letter_code
_entity_poly.pdbx_strand_id
1 'polypeptide(L)'
;MICRSRTVNVVGVPLDLGVAKLGVDMGPTALRYAGIFEALAFAGLAFVDAGDLDVVRNFALDHLPPREREKAKLDEIIRVSEALAERVANARRRGELPI
;
A
#
# COMPACT_ATOMS: atom_id res chain seq x y z
N MET A 1 8.31 -1.05 31.54
CA MET A 1 7.09 -0.96 30.80
C MET A 1 6.91 -2.17 29.87
N ILE A 2 5.78 -2.69 29.87
CA ILE A 2 5.52 -3.77 29.01
C ILE A 2 5.15 -3.27 27.66
N CYS A 3 5.89 -3.75 26.73
CA CYS A 3 5.59 -3.49 25.38
C CYS A 3 4.35 -4.29 25.02
N ARG A 4 3.25 -3.62 25.02
CA ARG A 4 2.05 -4.28 24.67
C ARG A 4 2.10 -4.64 23.20
N SER A 5 1.83 -5.87 22.90
CA SER A 5 1.75 -6.30 21.52
C SER A 5 0.65 -5.55 20.83
N ARG A 6 1.01 -4.75 19.87
CA ARG A 6 0.04 -4.16 18.98
C ARG A 6 -0.25 -5.10 17.84
N THR A 7 -1.47 -5.06 17.37
CA THR A 7 -1.80 -5.71 16.12
C THR A 7 -1.22 -4.89 14.97
N VAL A 8 -0.47 -5.53 14.11
CA VAL A 8 0.09 -4.89 12.93
C VAL A 8 -0.96 -4.92 11.82
N ASN A 9 -1.23 -3.77 11.22
CA ASN A 9 -2.15 -3.68 10.10
C ASN A 9 -1.33 -3.47 8.83
N VAL A 10 -1.33 -4.46 7.94
CA VAL A 10 -0.54 -4.44 6.72
C VAL A 10 -1.43 -4.04 5.55
N VAL A 11 -1.11 -2.92 4.92
CA VAL A 11 -1.82 -2.47 3.74
C VAL A 11 -0.84 -2.29 2.60
N GLY A 12 -1.16 -2.84 1.44
CA GLY A 12 -0.34 -2.72 0.25
C GLY A 12 -0.77 -1.55 -0.62
N VAL A 13 0.19 -0.88 -1.23
CA VAL A 13 -0.07 0.19 -2.19
C VAL A 13 0.71 -0.09 -3.45
N PRO A 14 0.12 -0.84 -4.39
CA PRO A 14 0.81 -1.22 -5.63
C PRO A 14 0.80 -0.07 -6.64
N LEU A 15 1.43 1.03 -6.29
CA LEU A 15 1.43 2.26 -7.08
C LEU A 15 2.72 2.38 -7.89
N ASP A 16 2.59 2.55 -9.20
CA ASP A 16 3.74 2.72 -10.09
C ASP A 16 3.71 4.03 -10.89
N LEU A 17 2.74 4.89 -10.61
CA LEU A 17 2.49 6.08 -11.45
C LEU A 17 3.54 7.16 -11.30
N GLY A 18 4.23 7.21 -10.17
CA GLY A 18 5.20 8.26 -9.89
C GLY A 18 6.62 7.92 -10.27
N VAL A 19 6.86 6.77 -10.88
CA VAL A 19 8.22 6.31 -11.21
C VAL A 19 8.30 5.82 -12.64
N ALA A 20 9.50 5.88 -13.18
CA ALA A 20 9.77 5.38 -14.53
C ALA A 20 10.08 3.89 -14.58
N LYS A 21 10.40 3.30 -13.44
CA LYS A 21 10.76 1.88 -13.36
C LYS A 21 9.54 0.99 -13.38
N LEU A 22 9.57 -0.02 -14.23
CA LEU A 22 8.55 -1.05 -14.26
C LEU A 22 8.71 -1.98 -13.05
N GLY A 23 7.60 -2.50 -12.56
CA GLY A 23 7.60 -3.53 -11.53
C GLY A 23 7.53 -3.01 -10.10
N VAL A 24 7.58 -1.71 -9.87
CA VAL A 24 7.49 -1.12 -8.53
C VAL A 24 6.15 -1.46 -7.87
N ASP A 25 5.10 -1.57 -8.66
CA ASP A 25 3.78 -1.96 -8.21
C ASP A 25 3.71 -3.39 -7.69
N MET A 26 4.72 -4.20 -7.93
CA MET A 26 4.79 -5.58 -7.46
C MET A 26 5.31 -5.70 -6.03
N GLY A 27 5.69 -4.60 -5.40
CA GLY A 27 6.25 -4.60 -4.06
C GLY A 27 5.40 -5.34 -3.04
N PRO A 28 4.11 -4.99 -2.87
CA PRO A 28 3.26 -5.70 -1.90
C PRO A 28 3.18 -7.19 -2.18
N THR A 29 3.00 -7.60 -3.42
CA THR A 29 2.94 -9.00 -3.80
C THR A 29 4.25 -9.71 -3.51
N ALA A 30 5.37 -9.07 -3.84
CA ALA A 30 6.69 -9.63 -3.60
C ALA A 30 6.95 -9.85 -2.11
N LEU A 31 6.54 -8.92 -1.24
CA LEU A 31 6.68 -9.07 0.19
C LEU A 31 5.83 -10.20 0.73
N ARG A 32 4.64 -10.38 0.20
CA ARG A 32 3.79 -11.50 0.61
C ARG A 32 4.40 -12.82 0.20
N TYR A 33 4.93 -12.93 -1.00
CA TYR A 33 5.63 -14.14 -1.44
C TYR A 33 6.91 -14.38 -0.65
N ALA A 34 7.58 -13.32 -0.19
CA ALA A 34 8.77 -13.44 0.63
C ALA A 34 8.48 -13.86 2.07
N GLY A 35 7.20 -13.88 2.47
CA GLY A 35 6.82 -14.40 3.78
C GLY A 35 6.69 -13.36 4.86
N ILE A 36 6.22 -12.15 4.53
CA ILE A 36 6.07 -11.09 5.54
C ILE A 36 5.17 -11.53 6.70
N PHE A 37 4.08 -12.24 6.40
CA PHE A 37 3.14 -12.65 7.45
C PHE A 37 3.72 -13.75 8.32
N GLU A 38 4.46 -14.67 7.74
CA GLU A 38 5.16 -15.70 8.49
C GLU A 38 6.22 -15.08 9.41
N ALA A 39 6.91 -14.05 8.92
CA ALA A 39 7.89 -13.33 9.73
C ALA A 39 7.24 -12.61 10.90
N LEU A 40 6.09 -11.98 10.69
CA LEU A 40 5.35 -11.33 11.78
C LEU A 40 4.89 -12.35 12.81
N ALA A 41 4.35 -13.47 12.37
CA ALA A 41 3.91 -14.54 13.27
C ALA A 41 5.08 -15.11 14.05
N PHE A 42 6.22 -15.33 13.39
CA PHE A 42 7.41 -15.83 14.05
C PHE A 42 7.91 -14.87 15.13
N ALA A 43 7.75 -13.56 14.89
CA ALA A 43 8.12 -12.54 15.87
C ALA A 43 7.10 -12.44 17.02
N GLY A 44 6.03 -13.21 16.99
CA GLY A 44 5.01 -13.18 18.04
C GLY A 44 4.03 -12.03 17.90
N LEU A 45 3.92 -11.43 16.73
CA LEU A 45 3.04 -10.28 16.50
C LEU A 45 1.73 -10.73 15.87
N ALA A 46 0.64 -10.20 16.40
CA ALA A 46 -0.65 -10.34 15.74
C ALA A 46 -0.71 -9.40 14.56
N PHE A 47 -1.37 -9.79 13.48
CA PHE A 47 -1.46 -8.95 12.30
C PHE A 47 -2.81 -9.10 11.60
N VAL A 48 -3.13 -8.08 10.82
CA VAL A 48 -4.27 -8.05 9.92
C VAL A 48 -3.75 -7.76 8.53
N ASP A 49 -4.11 -8.59 7.57
CA ASP A 49 -3.84 -8.30 6.16
C ASP A 49 -5.00 -7.47 5.63
N ALA A 50 -4.80 -6.17 5.53
CA ALA A 50 -5.81 -5.26 5.03
C ALA A 50 -5.91 -5.25 3.50
N GLY A 51 -5.09 -6.06 2.84
CA GLY A 51 -5.07 -6.14 1.39
C GLY A 51 -4.40 -4.95 0.74
N ASP A 52 -4.59 -4.83 -0.55
CA ASP A 52 -4.03 -3.72 -1.33
C ASP A 52 -5.11 -2.68 -1.60
N LEU A 53 -4.69 -1.42 -1.64
CA LEU A 53 -5.55 -0.36 -2.15
C LEU A 53 -5.78 -0.55 -3.65
N ASP A 54 -6.96 -0.13 -4.08
CA ASP A 54 -7.30 -0.17 -5.49
C ASP A 54 -6.60 0.98 -6.20
N VAL A 55 -5.77 0.67 -7.18
CA VAL A 55 -4.90 1.64 -7.84
C VAL A 55 -4.96 1.43 -9.35
N VAL A 56 -5.08 2.54 -10.09
CA VAL A 56 -4.99 2.50 -11.55
C VAL A 56 -3.52 2.26 -11.92
N ARG A 57 -3.29 1.27 -12.77
CA ARG A 57 -1.94 0.93 -13.21
C ARG A 57 -1.46 1.86 -14.31
N ASN A 58 -0.15 2.04 -14.38
CA ASN A 58 0.46 2.93 -15.34
C ASN A 58 0.05 2.58 -16.79
N PHE A 59 0.11 1.29 -17.12
CA PHE A 59 -0.21 0.84 -18.48
C PHE A 59 -1.66 1.14 -18.88
N ALA A 60 -2.56 1.25 -17.92
CA ALA A 60 -3.96 1.55 -18.21
C ALA A 60 -4.15 2.97 -18.74
N LEU A 61 -3.16 3.83 -18.55
CA LEU A 61 -3.20 5.22 -18.99
C LEU A 61 -2.44 5.48 -20.29
N ASP A 62 -1.83 4.44 -20.86
CA ASP A 62 -0.98 4.57 -22.04
C ASP A 62 -1.74 5.04 -23.28
N HIS A 63 -3.05 4.83 -23.32
CA HIS A 63 -3.88 5.25 -24.45
C HIS A 63 -4.18 6.74 -24.45
N LEU A 64 -3.87 7.45 -23.37
CA LEU A 64 -4.17 8.88 -23.26
C LEU A 64 -3.07 9.71 -23.90
N PRO A 65 -3.41 10.89 -24.49
CA PRO A 65 -2.39 11.86 -24.93
C PRO A 65 -1.50 12.25 -23.75
N PRO A 66 -0.23 12.65 -24.01
CA PRO A 66 0.73 12.88 -22.94
C PRO A 66 0.26 13.85 -21.85
N ARG A 67 -0.38 14.97 -22.23
CA ARG A 67 -0.84 15.96 -21.25
C ARG A 67 -1.95 15.40 -20.36
N GLU A 68 -2.90 14.70 -20.96
CA GLU A 68 -4.00 14.08 -20.23
C GLU A 68 -3.51 12.92 -19.37
N ARG A 69 -2.52 12.19 -19.88
CA ARG A 69 -1.90 11.10 -19.12
C ARG A 69 -1.25 11.61 -17.84
N GLU A 70 -0.49 12.71 -17.94
CA GLU A 70 0.17 13.28 -16.77
C GLU A 70 -0.85 13.77 -15.73
N LYS A 71 -1.93 14.40 -16.20
CA LYS A 71 -2.98 14.83 -15.29
C LYS A 71 -3.66 13.65 -14.62
N ALA A 72 -3.96 12.61 -15.37
CA ALA A 72 -4.60 11.40 -14.81
C ALA A 72 -3.70 10.71 -13.78
N LYS A 73 -2.39 10.66 -14.02
CA LYS A 73 -1.45 10.12 -13.06
C LYS A 73 -1.44 10.91 -11.77
N LEU A 74 -1.40 12.22 -11.87
CA LEU A 74 -1.37 13.09 -10.70
C LEU A 74 -2.66 12.96 -9.90
N ASP A 75 -3.80 12.98 -10.57
CA ASP A 75 -5.10 12.82 -9.91
C ASP A 75 -5.18 11.48 -9.17
N GLU A 76 -4.68 10.42 -9.78
CA GLU A 76 -4.69 9.10 -9.16
C GLU A 76 -3.74 9.02 -7.96
N ILE A 77 -2.56 9.61 -8.05
CA ILE A 77 -1.62 9.65 -6.94
C ILE A 77 -2.25 10.37 -5.75
N ILE A 78 -2.94 11.48 -5.99
CA ILE A 78 -3.63 12.22 -4.94
C ILE A 78 -4.73 11.35 -4.31
N ARG A 79 -5.54 10.73 -5.14
CA ARG A 79 -6.62 9.87 -4.66
C ARG A 79 -6.11 8.73 -3.79
N VAL A 80 -5.06 8.06 -4.25
CA VAL A 80 -4.48 6.93 -3.51
C VAL A 80 -3.84 7.40 -2.22
N SER A 81 -3.16 8.54 -2.25
CA SER A 81 -2.54 9.11 -1.04
C SER A 81 -3.58 9.44 0.02
N GLU A 82 -4.72 10.02 -0.39
CA GLU A 82 -5.81 10.32 0.54
C GLU A 82 -6.43 9.05 1.11
N ALA A 83 -6.64 8.03 0.26
CA ALA A 83 -7.18 6.75 0.71
C ALA A 83 -6.22 6.05 1.68
N LEU A 84 -4.93 6.13 1.42
CA LEU A 84 -3.93 5.57 2.32
C LEU A 84 -3.92 6.30 3.67
N ALA A 85 -3.98 7.62 3.65
CA ALA A 85 -4.01 8.41 4.87
C ALA A 85 -5.21 8.02 5.73
N GLU A 86 -6.37 7.79 5.12
CA GLU A 86 -7.56 7.36 5.83
C GLU A 86 -7.38 5.96 6.44
N ARG A 87 -6.80 5.03 5.67
CA ARG A 87 -6.51 3.69 6.18
C ARG A 87 -5.58 3.73 7.39
N VAL A 88 -4.53 4.53 7.30
CA VAL A 88 -3.56 4.70 8.38
C VAL A 88 -4.23 5.31 9.61
N ALA A 89 -5.04 6.35 9.43
CA ALA A 89 -5.75 6.99 10.53
C ALA A 89 -6.69 6.01 11.22
N ASN A 90 -7.44 5.22 10.45
CA ASN A 90 -8.37 4.25 11.00
C ASN A 90 -7.63 3.14 11.77
N ALA A 91 -6.52 2.65 11.25
CA ALA A 91 -5.72 1.66 11.96
C ALA A 91 -5.22 2.21 13.30
N ARG A 92 -4.76 3.44 13.30
CA ARG A 92 -4.28 4.08 14.53
C ARG A 92 -5.39 4.28 15.55
N ARG A 93 -6.58 4.63 15.09
CA ARG A 93 -7.73 4.75 16.01
C ARG A 93 -8.08 3.43 16.67
N ARG A 94 -7.84 2.31 15.99
CA ARG A 94 -8.04 0.98 16.57
C ARG A 94 -6.86 0.52 17.41
N GLY A 95 -5.83 1.33 17.57
CA GLY A 95 -4.64 0.96 18.31
C GLY A 95 -3.71 0.02 17.57
N GLU A 96 -3.89 -0.12 16.27
CA GLU A 96 -3.04 -0.94 15.42
C GLU A 96 -1.84 -0.16 14.92
N LEU A 97 -0.78 -0.89 14.56
CA LEU A 97 0.41 -0.32 13.96
C LEU A 97 0.34 -0.51 12.45
N PRO A 98 0.12 0.56 11.67
CA PRO A 98 0.05 0.42 10.22
C PRO A 98 1.44 0.30 9.60
N ILE A 99 1.58 -0.60 8.66
CA ILE A 99 2.76 -0.71 7.79
C ILE A 99 2.38 -1.08 6.36
#